data_c73f4bb9587b2416a8b281abe12f6b40
#
_entry.id   c73f4bb9587b2416a8b281abe12f6b40
#
_cell.length_a   1.000
_cell.length_b   1.000
_cell.length_c   1.000
_cell.angle_alpha   90.00
_cell.angle_beta   90.00
_cell.angle_gamma   90.00
#
_symmetry.space_group_name_H-M   'P 1'
#
loop_
_entity.id
_entity.type
_entity.pdbx_description
1 polymer ?
#
loop_
_entity_poly.entity_id
_entity_poly.type
_entity_poly.pdbx_seq_one_letter_code
_entity_poly.pdbx_strand_id
1 'polypeptide(L)'
;MDFVWHPATNDEWSTMGRFARLRHRFEWSWLGAGFYYGRNVWWNKMMRFTTEGKLGGAIARERRVMSLLLAFAAAAVGYAGWRAHGDIVGIAWMIVKVAVVPWLLFTWMIGFVVYVQHVNNDIRWYPRREWTKFRGQMEGTTNLRIPRVFNFFLHNIFVHVPHHVDMRIPFYRLPHAMRSIESRFPGVAITKKLRLRDYLSTTSGCKLYDFDAGKWSRYPAKTAA
;
A
#
# COMPACT_ATOMS: atom_id res chain seq x y z
N MET A 1 -8.48 9.57 8.00
CA MET A 1 -7.06 9.27 7.82
C MET A 1 -6.94 8.07 6.91
N ASP A 2 -6.03 8.10 5.95
CA ASP A 2 -5.77 6.94 5.11
C ASP A 2 -5.24 5.77 5.98
N PHE A 3 -5.80 4.60 5.76
CA PHE A 3 -5.39 3.40 6.48
C PHE A 3 -4.02 2.89 5.99
N VAL A 4 -3.69 3.12 4.73
CA VAL A 4 -2.54 2.47 4.09
C VAL A 4 -1.29 3.31 4.15
N TRP A 5 -1.30 4.50 3.55
CA TRP A 5 -0.15 5.40 3.53
C TRP A 5 -0.35 6.54 4.51
N HIS A 6 0.71 6.87 5.25
CA HIS A 6 0.71 8.01 6.17
C HIS A 6 2.06 8.72 6.05
N PRO A 7 2.06 9.96 5.54
CA PRO A 7 3.31 10.71 5.43
C PRO A 7 3.83 11.12 6.79
N ALA A 8 5.13 11.06 6.97
CA ALA A 8 5.77 11.67 8.13
C ALA A 8 5.88 13.19 7.94
N THR A 9 5.79 13.92 9.05
CA THR A 9 6.05 15.37 9.08
C THR A 9 7.55 15.66 9.18
N ASN A 10 7.93 16.93 8.99
CA ASN A 10 9.32 17.38 9.21
C ASN A 10 9.73 17.19 10.68
N ASP A 11 8.82 17.41 11.62
CA ASP A 11 9.09 17.25 13.06
C ASP A 11 9.29 15.77 13.42
N GLU A 12 8.39 14.90 12.96
CA GLU A 12 8.56 13.46 13.13
C GLU A 12 9.88 12.97 12.53
N TRP A 13 10.23 13.45 11.34
CA TRP A 13 11.51 13.14 10.71
C TRP A 13 12.70 13.61 11.54
N SER A 14 12.64 14.80 12.12
CA SER A 14 13.72 15.37 12.94
C SER A 14 14.03 14.53 14.18
N THR A 15 13.00 13.94 14.77
CA THR A 15 13.08 13.09 15.98
C THR A 15 13.44 11.63 15.68
N MET A 16 13.37 11.19 14.40
CA MET A 16 13.72 9.83 14.02
C MET A 16 15.22 9.54 14.22
N GLY A 17 15.52 8.39 14.85
CA GLY A 17 16.88 7.86 14.91
C GLY A 17 17.40 7.39 13.54
N ARG A 18 18.71 7.17 13.42
CA ARG A 18 19.41 6.82 12.16
C ARG A 18 18.76 5.63 11.42
N PHE A 19 18.48 4.54 12.13
CA PHE A 19 17.86 3.34 11.53
C PHE A 19 16.42 3.61 11.05
N ALA A 20 15.64 4.39 11.80
CA ALA A 20 14.30 4.76 11.40
C ALA A 20 14.32 5.63 10.13
N ARG A 21 15.25 6.59 10.03
CA ARG A 21 15.45 7.41 8.83
C ARG A 21 15.89 6.58 7.62
N LEU A 22 16.82 5.62 7.81
CA LEU A 22 17.28 4.74 6.73
C LEU A 22 16.11 3.89 6.21
N ARG A 23 15.35 3.27 7.11
CA ARG A 23 14.16 2.51 6.77
C ARG A 23 13.13 3.37 6.04
N HIS A 24 12.81 4.55 6.55
CA HIS A 24 11.87 5.47 5.91
C HIS A 24 12.33 5.86 4.51
N ARG A 25 13.62 6.18 4.32
CA ARG A 25 14.20 6.47 3.01
C ARG A 25 14.03 5.32 2.03
N PHE A 26 14.25 4.09 2.48
CA PHE A 26 14.07 2.89 1.67
C PHE A 26 12.59 2.65 1.34
N GLU A 27 11.71 2.65 2.34
CA GLU A 27 10.28 2.41 2.16
C GLU A 27 9.58 3.44 1.26
N TRP A 28 10.06 4.67 1.27
CA TRP A 28 9.60 5.76 0.41
C TRP A 28 10.41 5.94 -0.88
N SER A 29 11.22 4.96 -1.24
CA SER A 29 11.91 4.90 -2.54
C SER A 29 11.03 4.21 -3.59
N TRP A 30 11.45 4.28 -4.84
CA TRP A 30 10.74 3.63 -5.94
C TRP A 30 10.68 2.10 -5.84
N LEU A 31 11.60 1.47 -5.10
CA LEU A 31 11.59 0.04 -4.79
C LEU A 31 10.87 -0.29 -3.48
N GLY A 32 10.73 0.67 -2.59
CA GLY A 32 10.35 0.43 -1.19
C GLY A 32 8.86 0.25 -0.94
N ALA A 33 7.98 0.55 -1.90
CA ALA A 33 6.53 0.50 -1.70
C ALA A 33 6.03 -0.87 -1.22
N GLY A 34 6.60 -1.97 -1.73
CA GLY A 34 6.27 -3.32 -1.27
C GLY A 34 6.69 -3.60 0.17
N PHE A 35 7.86 -3.11 0.57
CA PHE A 35 8.33 -3.25 1.95
C PHE A 35 7.48 -2.44 2.93
N TYR A 36 7.13 -1.21 2.55
CA TYR A 36 6.21 -0.41 3.34
C TYR A 36 4.87 -1.13 3.52
N TYR A 37 4.28 -1.62 2.43
CA TYR A 37 3.02 -2.35 2.46
C TYR A 37 3.13 -3.62 3.30
N GLY A 38 4.12 -4.46 3.06
CA GLY A 38 4.35 -5.71 3.78
C GLY A 38 4.52 -5.50 5.29
N ARG A 39 5.28 -4.47 5.69
CA ARG A 39 5.53 -4.19 7.11
C ARG A 39 4.38 -3.42 7.77
N ASN A 40 3.99 -2.27 7.20
CA ASN A 40 3.06 -1.36 7.85
C ASN A 40 1.61 -1.79 7.72
N VAL A 41 1.22 -2.32 6.57
CA VAL A 41 -0.17 -2.68 6.31
C VAL A 41 -0.39 -4.14 6.61
N TRP A 42 0.27 -5.02 5.85
CA TRP A 42 0.03 -6.45 5.97
C TRP A 42 0.40 -6.99 7.36
N TRP A 43 1.64 -6.72 7.83
CA TRP A 43 2.08 -7.24 9.13
C TRP A 43 1.46 -6.50 10.31
N ASN A 44 1.67 -5.17 10.41
CA ASN A 44 1.27 -4.42 11.61
C ASN A 44 -0.24 -4.20 11.72
N LYS A 45 -0.93 -3.93 10.61
CA LYS A 45 -2.36 -3.56 10.64
C LYS A 45 -3.29 -4.73 10.36
N MET A 46 -2.86 -5.75 9.59
CA MET A 46 -3.70 -6.91 9.26
C MET A 46 -3.34 -8.14 10.10
N MET A 47 -2.08 -8.61 10.05
CA MET A 47 -1.69 -9.84 10.75
C MET A 47 -1.68 -9.70 12.27
N ARG A 48 -1.36 -8.52 12.80
CA ARG A 48 -1.34 -8.24 14.24
C ARG A 48 -2.64 -7.60 14.75
N PHE A 49 -3.64 -7.44 13.90
CA PHE A 49 -4.92 -6.89 14.31
C PHE A 49 -5.57 -7.76 15.39
N THR A 50 -5.97 -7.11 16.48
CA THR A 50 -6.69 -7.75 17.58
C THR A 50 -7.90 -6.91 17.93
N THR A 51 -8.99 -7.55 18.31
CA THR A 51 -10.20 -6.91 18.82
C THR A 51 -10.86 -7.85 19.84
N GLU A 52 -11.75 -7.33 20.64
CA GLU A 52 -12.45 -8.09 21.67
C GLU A 52 -13.78 -8.65 21.17
N GLY A 53 -14.42 -9.48 21.99
CA GLY A 53 -15.74 -10.04 21.76
C GLY A 53 -15.79 -11.11 20.68
N LYS A 54 -16.97 -11.34 20.10
CA LYS A 54 -17.23 -12.38 19.09
C LYS A 54 -16.34 -12.27 17.86
N LEU A 55 -16.10 -11.04 17.39
CA LEU A 55 -15.22 -10.80 16.24
C LEU A 55 -13.77 -11.17 16.56
N GLY A 56 -13.28 -10.85 17.75
CA GLY A 56 -11.93 -11.24 18.19
C GLY A 56 -11.72 -12.72 18.22
N GLY A 57 -12.72 -13.49 18.72
CA GLY A 57 -12.70 -14.95 18.69
C GLY A 57 -12.67 -15.53 17.26
N ALA A 58 -13.45 -14.97 16.35
CA ALA A 58 -13.45 -15.38 14.94
C ALA A 58 -12.08 -15.12 14.28
N ILE A 59 -11.51 -13.92 14.45
CA ILE A 59 -10.19 -13.54 13.92
C ILE A 59 -9.09 -14.47 14.49
N ALA A 60 -9.12 -14.75 15.78
CA ALA A 60 -8.14 -15.65 16.41
C ALA A 60 -8.22 -17.08 15.86
N ARG A 61 -9.44 -17.59 15.59
CA ARG A 61 -9.64 -18.89 14.96
C ARG A 61 -9.12 -18.92 13.53
N GLU A 62 -9.49 -17.95 12.72
CA GLU A 62 -9.02 -17.84 11.32
C GLU A 62 -7.49 -17.72 11.25
N ARG A 63 -6.89 -16.95 12.15
CA ARG A 63 -5.42 -16.84 12.23
C ARG A 63 -4.78 -18.18 12.56
N ARG A 64 -5.35 -18.98 13.46
CA ARG A 64 -4.84 -20.33 13.76
C ARG A 64 -4.93 -21.23 12.54
N VAL A 65 -6.07 -21.25 11.86
CA VAL A 65 -6.25 -22.05 10.63
C VAL A 65 -5.24 -21.65 9.58
N MET A 66 -5.08 -20.32 9.31
CA MET A 66 -4.09 -19.82 8.36
C MET A 66 -2.65 -20.19 8.77
N SER A 67 -2.31 -20.11 10.04
CA SER A 67 -0.98 -20.51 10.51
C SER A 67 -0.71 -22.01 10.30
N LEU A 68 -1.70 -22.87 10.54
CA LEU A 68 -1.60 -24.31 10.28
C LEU A 68 -1.44 -24.60 8.78
N LEU A 69 -2.23 -23.93 7.93
CA LEU A 69 -2.11 -24.08 6.47
C LEU A 69 -0.74 -23.60 5.95
N LEU A 70 -0.22 -22.50 6.47
CA LEU A 70 1.12 -22.01 6.12
C LEU A 70 2.22 -22.97 6.60
N ALA A 71 2.09 -23.52 7.81
CA ALA A 71 3.03 -24.52 8.32
C ALA A 71 3.01 -25.79 7.46
N PHE A 72 1.82 -26.27 7.09
CA PHE A 72 1.67 -27.42 6.19
C PHE A 72 2.27 -27.15 4.81
N ALA A 73 1.98 -25.99 4.21
CA ALA A 73 2.54 -25.59 2.93
C ALA A 73 4.08 -25.48 2.99
N ALA A 74 4.63 -24.91 4.06
CA ALA A 74 6.08 -24.84 4.26
C ALA A 74 6.70 -26.23 4.39
N ALA A 75 6.08 -27.14 5.13
CA ALA A 75 6.53 -28.53 5.25
C ALA A 75 6.49 -29.27 3.89
N ALA A 76 5.40 -29.09 3.11
CA ALA A 76 5.26 -29.67 1.78
C ALA A 76 6.33 -29.17 0.81
N VAL A 77 6.58 -27.85 0.79
CA VAL A 77 7.64 -27.21 -0.02
C VAL A 77 9.03 -27.68 0.42
N GLY A 78 9.27 -27.77 1.73
CA GLY A 78 10.52 -28.29 2.30
C GLY A 78 10.75 -29.73 1.91
N TYR A 79 9.73 -30.59 2.00
CA TYR A 79 9.79 -32.00 1.57
C TYR A 79 10.06 -32.11 0.07
N ALA A 80 9.39 -31.31 -0.76
CA ALA A 80 9.64 -31.29 -2.19
C ALA A 80 11.09 -30.86 -2.51
N GLY A 81 11.62 -29.88 -1.79
CA GLY A 81 13.01 -29.44 -1.91
C GLY A 81 14.01 -30.55 -1.54
N TRP A 82 13.75 -31.23 -0.43
CA TRP A 82 14.53 -32.40 -0.01
C TRP A 82 14.52 -33.52 -1.06
N ARG A 83 13.33 -33.87 -1.58
CA ARG A 83 13.16 -34.90 -2.62
C ARG A 83 13.88 -34.57 -3.90
N ALA A 84 13.92 -33.27 -4.26
CA ALA A 84 14.54 -32.83 -5.51
C ALA A 84 16.08 -32.71 -5.44
N HIS A 85 16.63 -32.34 -4.27
CA HIS A 85 18.03 -31.99 -4.13
C HIS A 85 18.80 -32.83 -3.09
N GLY A 86 18.11 -33.43 -2.13
CA GLY A 86 18.70 -34.29 -1.11
C GLY A 86 19.45 -33.56 0.02
N ASP A 87 19.44 -32.23 0.04
CA ASP A 87 20.19 -31.42 1.01
C ASP A 87 19.42 -30.19 1.51
N ILE A 88 19.98 -29.52 2.52
CA ILE A 88 19.39 -28.32 3.15
C ILE A 88 19.38 -27.12 2.20
N VAL A 89 20.34 -27.02 1.29
CA VAL A 89 20.45 -25.92 0.32
C VAL A 89 19.29 -26.04 -0.68
N GLY A 90 18.97 -27.25 -1.11
CA GLY A 90 17.82 -27.51 -2.00
C GLY A 90 16.48 -27.18 -1.32
N ILE A 91 16.33 -27.50 -0.03
CA ILE A 91 15.16 -27.09 0.76
C ILE A 91 15.05 -25.56 0.77
N ALA A 92 16.13 -24.88 1.17
CA ALA A 92 16.15 -23.41 1.26
C ALA A 92 15.85 -22.76 -0.10
N TRP A 93 16.46 -23.28 -1.18
CA TRP A 93 16.24 -22.78 -2.53
C TRP A 93 14.79 -22.96 -3.00
N MET A 94 14.16 -24.08 -2.66
CA MET A 94 12.75 -24.34 -2.98
C MET A 94 11.84 -23.35 -2.24
N ILE A 95 12.09 -23.12 -0.94
CA ILE A 95 11.34 -22.15 -0.13
C ILE A 95 11.49 -20.74 -0.73
N VAL A 96 12.70 -20.34 -1.10
CA VAL A 96 12.94 -19.04 -1.72
C VAL A 96 12.13 -18.90 -3.02
N LYS A 97 12.19 -19.87 -3.92
CA LYS A 97 11.48 -19.82 -5.21
C LYS A 97 9.95 -19.80 -5.07
N VAL A 98 9.41 -20.62 -4.18
CA VAL A 98 7.96 -20.90 -4.13
C VAL A 98 7.24 -20.00 -3.12
N ALA A 99 7.92 -19.53 -2.08
CA ALA A 99 7.32 -18.72 -1.04
C ALA A 99 7.87 -17.28 -1.01
N VAL A 100 9.19 -17.13 -0.88
CA VAL A 100 9.78 -15.79 -0.65
C VAL A 100 9.65 -14.89 -1.88
N VAL A 101 10.04 -15.37 -3.05
CA VAL A 101 9.99 -14.56 -4.29
C VAL A 101 8.55 -14.17 -4.66
N PRO A 102 7.58 -15.10 -4.71
CA PRO A 102 6.18 -14.73 -4.97
C PRO A 102 5.61 -13.76 -3.94
N TRP A 103 5.93 -13.95 -2.66
CA TRP A 103 5.48 -13.03 -1.61
C TRP A 103 6.06 -11.62 -1.77
N LEU A 104 7.34 -11.49 -2.09
CA LEU A 104 7.97 -10.20 -2.36
C LEU A 104 7.38 -9.52 -3.58
N LEU A 105 7.13 -10.26 -4.67
CA LEU A 105 6.47 -9.73 -5.86
C LEU A 105 5.04 -9.29 -5.57
N PHE A 106 4.28 -10.10 -4.85
CA PHE A 106 2.92 -9.79 -4.45
C PHE A 106 2.85 -8.51 -3.61
N THR A 107 3.66 -8.42 -2.54
CA THR A 107 3.68 -7.23 -1.68
C THR A 107 4.16 -5.99 -2.44
N TRP A 108 5.12 -6.17 -3.38
CA TRP A 108 5.58 -5.06 -4.20
C TRP A 108 4.49 -4.57 -5.16
N MET A 109 3.79 -5.48 -5.83
CA MET A 109 2.69 -5.12 -6.74
C MET A 109 1.57 -4.39 -6.01
N ILE A 110 1.11 -4.89 -4.86
CA ILE A 110 0.07 -4.22 -4.08
C ILE A 110 0.59 -2.89 -3.54
N GLY A 111 1.78 -2.88 -2.96
CA GLY A 111 2.39 -1.65 -2.44
C GLY A 111 2.55 -0.57 -3.52
N PHE A 112 2.96 -0.95 -4.73
CA PHE A 112 3.03 -0.05 -5.88
C PHE A 112 1.66 0.51 -6.25
N VAL A 113 0.65 -0.36 -6.42
CA VAL A 113 -0.72 0.06 -6.80
C VAL A 113 -1.28 1.03 -5.77
N VAL A 114 -1.17 0.69 -4.49
CA VAL A 114 -1.67 1.56 -3.42
C VAL A 114 -0.87 2.87 -3.33
N TYR A 115 0.47 2.80 -3.48
CA TYR A 115 1.31 4.01 -3.48
C TYR A 115 0.88 5.01 -4.55
N VAL A 116 0.75 4.58 -5.80
CA VAL A 116 0.42 5.49 -6.91
C VAL A 116 -0.98 6.09 -6.82
N GLN A 117 -1.86 5.48 -6.04
CA GLN A 117 -3.22 5.96 -5.79
C GLN A 117 -3.32 6.94 -4.62
N HIS A 118 -2.41 6.84 -3.64
CA HIS A 118 -2.47 7.61 -2.38
C HIS A 118 -1.34 8.62 -2.20
N VAL A 119 -0.27 8.52 -2.98
CA VAL A 119 0.86 9.44 -2.90
C VAL A 119 1.06 10.15 -4.22
N ASN A 120 0.81 11.45 -4.22
CA ASN A 120 0.90 12.28 -5.41
C ASN A 120 1.02 13.75 -4.99
N ASN A 121 1.70 14.58 -5.76
CA ASN A 121 1.85 16.00 -5.48
C ASN A 121 0.52 16.77 -5.41
N ASP A 122 -0.54 16.28 -6.07
CA ASP A 122 -1.85 16.93 -6.08
C ASP A 122 -2.77 16.43 -4.96
N ILE A 123 -2.42 15.34 -4.28
CA ILE A 123 -3.18 14.84 -3.14
C ILE A 123 -2.86 15.70 -1.93
N ARG A 124 -3.89 16.32 -1.37
CA ARG A 124 -3.80 17.06 -0.12
C ARG A 124 -4.14 16.14 1.05
N TRP A 125 -3.26 16.13 2.04
CA TRP A 125 -3.50 15.50 3.31
C TRP A 125 -4.03 16.51 4.32
N TYR A 126 -4.96 16.07 5.15
CA TYR A 126 -5.60 16.93 6.14
C TYR A 126 -5.24 16.48 7.54
N PRO A 127 -4.94 17.40 8.46
CA PRO A 127 -4.79 17.08 9.88
C PRO A 127 -6.13 16.57 10.43
N ARG A 128 -6.07 15.82 11.53
CA ARG A 128 -7.26 15.17 12.11
C ARG A 128 -8.43 16.12 12.36
N ARG A 129 -8.14 17.36 12.75
CA ARG A 129 -9.13 18.40 13.01
C ARG A 129 -9.90 18.86 11.76
N GLU A 130 -9.29 18.75 10.60
CA GLU A 130 -9.87 19.20 9.32
C GLU A 130 -10.33 18.03 8.44
N TRP A 131 -10.03 16.81 8.88
CA TRP A 131 -10.38 15.61 8.14
C TRP A 131 -11.90 15.39 8.17
N THR A 132 -12.50 15.25 7.01
CA THR A 132 -13.88 14.81 6.84
C THR A 132 -13.90 13.56 5.97
N LYS A 133 -14.97 12.77 6.04
CA LYS A 133 -15.12 11.60 5.18
C LYS A 133 -15.06 11.99 3.69
N PHE A 134 -15.66 13.12 3.32
CA PHE A 134 -15.59 13.64 1.95
C PHE A 134 -14.16 13.92 1.52
N ARG A 135 -13.42 14.73 2.27
CA ARG A 135 -12.01 15.06 1.97
C ARG A 135 -11.14 13.80 1.90
N GLY A 136 -11.24 12.91 2.86
CA GLY A 136 -10.43 11.70 2.91
C GLY A 136 -10.73 10.71 1.78
N GLN A 137 -11.99 10.62 1.34
CA GLN A 137 -12.41 9.63 0.34
C GLN A 137 -12.39 10.17 -1.10
N MET A 138 -12.63 11.46 -1.28
CA MET A 138 -12.74 12.07 -2.61
C MET A 138 -11.45 12.76 -3.05
N GLU A 139 -10.77 13.46 -2.13
CA GLU A 139 -9.59 14.26 -2.40
C GLU A 139 -8.28 13.57 -2.01
N GLY A 140 -8.35 12.58 -1.10
CA GLY A 140 -7.20 11.85 -0.57
C GLY A 140 -6.72 10.69 -1.45
N THR A 141 -7.28 10.53 -2.65
CA THR A 141 -6.91 9.44 -3.56
C THR A 141 -7.04 9.82 -5.02
N THR A 142 -6.46 9.02 -5.90
CA THR A 142 -6.38 9.33 -7.34
C THR A 142 -6.89 8.18 -8.18
N ASN A 143 -7.72 8.49 -9.17
CA ASN A 143 -8.02 7.57 -10.27
C ASN A 143 -6.87 7.59 -11.28
N LEU A 144 -6.44 6.41 -11.72
CA LEU A 144 -5.37 6.28 -12.70
C LEU A 144 -5.91 5.66 -14.00
N ARG A 145 -5.69 6.35 -15.11
CA ARG A 145 -6.05 5.84 -16.43
C ARG A 145 -4.98 4.89 -16.92
N ILE A 146 -5.37 3.64 -17.11
CA ILE A 146 -4.63 2.58 -17.79
C ILE A 146 -5.50 2.00 -18.92
N PRO A 147 -4.96 1.20 -19.86
CA PRO A 147 -5.77 0.56 -20.88
C PRO A 147 -6.91 -0.27 -20.26
N ARG A 148 -8.11 -0.17 -20.82
CA ARG A 148 -9.33 -0.77 -20.25
C ARG A 148 -9.23 -2.27 -20.02
N VAL A 149 -8.57 -2.97 -20.94
CA VAL A 149 -8.33 -4.43 -20.83
C VAL A 149 -7.57 -4.75 -19.54
N PHE A 150 -6.44 -4.08 -19.28
CA PHE A 150 -5.68 -4.32 -18.05
C PHE A 150 -6.45 -3.90 -16.80
N ASN A 151 -7.18 -2.79 -16.87
CA ASN A 151 -7.98 -2.34 -15.73
C ASN A 151 -9.09 -3.34 -15.38
N PHE A 152 -9.71 -3.97 -16.37
CA PHE A 152 -10.72 -5.03 -16.16
C PHE A 152 -10.10 -6.25 -15.44
N PHE A 153 -8.96 -6.78 -15.92
CA PHE A 153 -8.27 -7.90 -15.28
C PHE A 153 -7.74 -7.56 -13.87
N LEU A 154 -7.45 -6.30 -13.61
CA LEU A 154 -7.09 -5.78 -12.28
C LEU A 154 -8.33 -5.31 -11.48
N HIS A 155 -9.51 -5.85 -11.79
CA HIS A 155 -10.78 -5.57 -11.11
C HIS A 155 -11.11 -4.08 -11.03
N ASN A 156 -10.79 -3.31 -12.07
CA ASN A 156 -11.01 -1.85 -12.14
C ASN A 156 -10.46 -1.08 -10.94
N ILE A 157 -9.47 -1.62 -10.20
CA ILE A 157 -8.94 -1.02 -8.96
C ILE A 157 -8.32 0.36 -9.21
N PHE A 158 -7.92 0.68 -10.43
CA PHE A 158 -7.39 1.99 -10.80
C PHE A 158 -8.48 3.08 -10.95
N VAL A 159 -9.77 2.68 -10.96
CA VAL A 159 -10.91 3.58 -10.74
C VAL A 159 -11.17 3.60 -9.23
N HIS A 160 -10.35 4.34 -8.50
CA HIS A 160 -10.15 4.12 -7.08
C HIS A 160 -11.02 4.99 -6.16
N VAL A 161 -11.35 6.21 -6.57
CA VAL A 161 -12.21 7.11 -5.77
C VAL A 161 -13.55 6.47 -5.41
N PRO A 162 -14.32 5.85 -6.33
CA PRO A 162 -15.58 5.18 -5.97
C PRO A 162 -15.40 4.03 -4.98
N HIS A 163 -14.26 3.31 -5.07
CA HIS A 163 -13.93 2.26 -4.12
C HIS A 163 -13.76 2.81 -2.69
N HIS A 164 -13.18 4.00 -2.56
CA HIS A 164 -13.08 4.69 -1.26
C HIS A 164 -14.43 5.23 -0.77
N VAL A 165 -15.26 5.74 -1.67
CA VAL A 165 -16.58 6.29 -1.31
C VAL A 165 -17.49 5.22 -0.72
N ASP A 166 -17.54 4.05 -1.35
CA ASP A 166 -18.25 2.89 -0.82
C ASP A 166 -17.60 1.57 -1.29
N MET A 167 -16.95 0.87 -0.37
CA MET A 167 -16.28 -0.41 -0.61
C MET A 167 -17.23 -1.54 -1.04
N ARG A 168 -18.54 -1.36 -0.92
CA ARG A 168 -19.57 -2.32 -1.35
C ARG A 168 -19.85 -2.25 -2.86
N ILE A 169 -19.36 -1.22 -3.55
CA ILE A 169 -19.52 -1.11 -5.00
C ILE A 169 -18.72 -2.24 -5.66
N PRO A 170 -19.37 -3.16 -6.41
CA PRO A 170 -18.66 -4.23 -7.08
C PRO A 170 -17.68 -3.67 -8.12
N PHE A 171 -16.54 -4.33 -8.30
CA PHE A 171 -15.44 -3.84 -9.16
C PHE A 171 -15.92 -3.48 -10.60
N TYR A 172 -16.84 -4.24 -11.17
CA TYR A 172 -17.37 -3.99 -12.51
C TYR A 172 -18.29 -2.76 -12.59
N ARG A 173 -18.75 -2.23 -11.44
CA ARG A 173 -19.56 -1.01 -11.34
C ARG A 173 -18.72 0.24 -11.04
N LEU A 174 -17.46 0.12 -10.66
CA LEU A 174 -16.59 1.27 -10.32
C LEU A 174 -16.54 2.32 -11.44
N PRO A 175 -16.40 1.96 -12.76
CA PRO A 175 -16.42 2.96 -13.82
C PRO A 175 -17.76 3.70 -13.96
N HIS A 176 -18.88 3.05 -13.66
CA HIS A 176 -20.19 3.69 -13.66
C HIS A 176 -20.33 4.65 -12.48
N ALA A 177 -19.98 4.19 -11.27
CA ALA A 177 -20.00 5.01 -10.07
C ALA A 177 -19.09 6.25 -10.21
N MET A 178 -17.94 6.11 -10.86
CA MET A 178 -17.06 7.26 -11.14
C MET A 178 -17.72 8.31 -12.00
N ARG A 179 -18.45 7.92 -13.06
CA ARG A 179 -19.20 8.89 -13.87
C ARG A 179 -20.28 9.62 -13.07
N SER A 180 -20.96 8.91 -12.16
CA SER A 180 -21.97 9.51 -11.28
C SER A 180 -21.34 10.49 -10.27
N ILE A 181 -20.15 10.19 -9.76
CA ILE A 181 -19.37 11.09 -8.90
C ILE A 181 -18.97 12.34 -9.69
N GLU A 182 -18.40 12.17 -10.89
CA GLU A 182 -17.93 13.29 -11.70
C GLU A 182 -19.06 14.23 -12.13
N SER A 183 -20.27 13.68 -12.40
CA SER A 183 -21.42 14.51 -12.73
C SER A 183 -21.97 15.32 -11.55
N ARG A 184 -21.80 14.84 -10.32
CA ARG A 184 -22.27 15.53 -9.10
C ARG A 184 -21.24 16.45 -8.49
N PHE A 185 -19.96 16.10 -8.64
CA PHE A 185 -18.81 16.79 -8.05
C PHE A 185 -17.70 16.99 -9.11
N PRO A 186 -17.97 17.79 -10.16
CA PRO A 186 -17.04 17.94 -11.27
C PRO A 186 -15.70 18.50 -10.78
N GLY A 187 -14.60 17.88 -11.23
CA GLY A 187 -13.23 18.33 -10.92
C GLY A 187 -12.72 18.06 -9.51
N VAL A 188 -13.53 17.43 -8.62
CA VAL A 188 -13.08 17.10 -7.26
C VAL A 188 -12.15 15.89 -7.27
N ALA A 189 -12.50 14.85 -8.03
CA ALA A 189 -11.72 13.63 -8.08
C ALA A 189 -10.51 13.78 -9.01
N ILE A 190 -9.32 13.57 -8.46
CA ILE A 190 -8.06 13.62 -9.23
C ILE A 190 -8.01 12.42 -10.18
N THR A 191 -7.89 12.68 -11.49
CA THR A 191 -7.77 11.63 -12.52
C THR A 191 -6.56 11.89 -13.40
N LYS A 192 -5.60 10.95 -13.41
CA LYS A 192 -4.33 11.04 -14.16
C LYS A 192 -4.06 9.80 -15.00
N LYS A 193 -3.15 9.91 -15.99
CA LYS A 193 -2.57 8.74 -16.65
C LYS A 193 -1.49 8.14 -15.75
N LEU A 194 -1.45 6.81 -15.63
CA LEU A 194 -0.32 6.14 -14.98
C LEU A 194 0.89 6.20 -15.92
N ARG A 195 1.96 6.85 -15.47
CA ARG A 195 3.23 6.99 -16.20
C ARG A 195 4.40 6.70 -15.28
N LEU A 196 5.36 5.94 -15.75
CA LEU A 196 6.56 5.62 -14.98
C LEU A 196 7.32 6.87 -14.51
N ARG A 197 7.44 7.88 -15.37
CA ARG A 197 8.09 9.15 -14.99
C ARG A 197 7.40 9.84 -13.83
N ASP A 198 6.05 9.79 -13.76
CA ASP A 198 5.27 10.43 -12.71
C ASP A 198 5.48 9.66 -11.38
N TYR A 199 5.55 8.34 -11.44
CA TYR A 199 5.91 7.50 -10.28
C TYR A 199 7.32 7.83 -9.76
N LEU A 200 8.33 7.89 -10.64
CA LEU A 200 9.70 8.21 -10.25
C LEU A 200 9.82 9.64 -9.69
N SER A 201 9.12 10.60 -10.29
CA SER A 201 9.05 11.97 -9.79
C SER A 201 8.39 12.03 -8.41
N THR A 202 7.27 11.35 -8.23
CA THR A 202 6.54 11.29 -6.95
C THR A 202 7.41 10.63 -5.87
N THR A 203 8.03 9.49 -6.18
CA THR A 203 8.91 8.81 -5.21
C THR A 203 10.18 9.59 -4.88
N SER A 204 10.59 10.56 -5.70
CA SER A 204 11.70 11.45 -5.39
C SER A 204 11.28 12.72 -4.62
N GLY A 205 10.07 13.22 -4.86
CA GLY A 205 9.55 14.48 -4.33
C GLY A 205 8.71 14.36 -3.07
N CYS A 206 7.80 13.37 -3.01
CA CYS A 206 6.87 13.18 -1.91
C CYS A 206 7.50 12.34 -0.80
N LYS A 207 8.21 12.96 0.13
CA LYS A 207 8.91 12.28 1.22
C LYS A 207 8.35 12.57 2.59
N LEU A 208 8.09 13.83 2.85
CA LEU A 208 7.52 14.35 4.07
C LEU A 208 6.35 15.25 3.71
N TYR A 209 5.45 15.48 4.64
CA TYR A 209 4.28 16.33 4.40
C TYR A 209 4.18 17.44 5.43
N ASP A 210 4.03 18.64 4.93
CA ASP A 210 3.74 19.82 5.75
C ASP A 210 2.22 20.04 5.75
N PHE A 211 1.59 19.77 6.89
CA PHE A 211 0.14 19.89 7.04
C PHE A 211 -0.33 21.35 7.07
N ASP A 212 0.50 22.29 7.51
CA ASP A 212 0.13 23.70 7.56
C ASP A 212 0.22 24.33 6.17
N ALA A 213 1.28 24.02 5.42
CA ALA A 213 1.43 24.44 4.04
C ALA A 213 0.58 23.61 3.06
N GLY A 214 0.08 22.44 3.46
CA GLY A 214 -0.65 21.51 2.61
C GLY A 214 0.18 20.95 1.46
N LYS A 215 1.49 20.73 1.64
CA LYS A 215 2.43 20.39 0.58
C LYS A 215 3.41 19.27 0.95
N TRP A 216 3.79 18.51 -0.08
CA TRP A 216 4.88 17.55 0.01
C TRP A 216 6.24 18.26 0.00
N SER A 217 7.19 17.72 0.73
CA SER A 217 8.58 18.14 0.76
C SER A 217 9.54 16.96 0.57
N ARG A 218 10.75 17.28 0.11
CA ARG A 218 11.88 16.34 0.10
C ARG A 218 12.50 16.25 1.50
N TYR A 219 13.32 15.24 1.70
CA TYR A 219 14.15 15.21 2.92
C TYR A 219 15.03 16.45 3.00
N PRO A 220 15.23 17.00 4.21
CA PRO A 220 16.20 18.08 4.42
C PRO A 220 17.57 17.68 3.87
N ALA A 221 18.27 18.64 3.29
CA ALA A 221 19.67 18.45 2.92
C ALA A 221 20.46 18.01 4.17
N LYS A 222 21.43 17.11 4.01
CA LYS A 222 22.35 16.83 5.10
C LYS A 222 23.04 18.15 5.45
N THR A 223 22.74 18.71 6.61
CA THR A 223 23.62 19.74 7.17
C THR A 223 25.01 19.10 7.25
N ALA A 224 25.96 19.66 6.52
CA ALA A 224 27.35 19.28 6.67
C ALA A 224 27.70 19.49 8.15
N ALA A 225 27.98 18.38 8.85
CA ALA A 225 28.47 18.41 10.22
C ALA A 225 29.97 18.59 10.18
#